data_ea5832a9f6cdd76a8db39e5891fc5da0
#
_entry.id   ea5832a9f6cdd76a8db39e5891fc5da0
#
_cell.length_a   1.000
_cell.length_b   1.000
_cell.length_c   1.000
_cell.angle_alpha   90.00
_cell.angle_beta   90.00
_cell.angle_gamma   90.00
#
_symmetry.space_group_name_H-M   'P 1'
#
loop_
_entity.id
_entity.type
_entity.pdbx_description
1 polymer ?
#
loop_
_entity_poly.entity_id
_entity_poly.type
_entity_poly.pdbx_seq_one_letter_code
_entity_poly.pdbx_strand_id
1 'polypeptide(L)'
;MIVLDTDIATLLSYRKNDKLNKRIAALDKGEKLALTIITRMEMLDGRFASIKNAADQDELRVAMERFLQTERFLVSFSRLNVDNAGLTHFESLLKGKKTRKMRRTDMLIACIALAHRALLVTRNVNDYKDVHGLRIENWAD
;
A
#
# COMPACT_ATOMS: atom_id res chain seq x y z
N MET A 1 5.93 13.01 4.35
CA MET A 1 4.96 11.90 4.39
C MET A 1 5.48 10.76 3.55
N ILE A 2 5.33 9.57 4.03
CA ILE A 2 5.77 8.33 3.40
C ILE A 2 4.55 7.42 3.24
N VAL A 3 4.30 6.97 2.01
CA VAL A 3 3.23 6.04 1.67
C VAL A 3 3.84 4.67 1.39
N LEU A 4 3.35 3.66 2.06
CA LEU A 4 3.73 2.26 1.80
C LEU A 4 2.75 1.66 0.79
N ASP A 5 3.26 1.02 -0.25
CA ASP A 5 2.38 0.26 -1.15
C ASP A 5 1.91 -1.03 -0.47
N THR A 6 1.02 -1.76 -1.13
CA THR A 6 0.38 -2.95 -0.54
C THR A 6 1.40 -4.04 -0.22
N ASP A 7 2.39 -4.28 -1.08
CA ASP A 7 3.40 -5.31 -0.84
C ASP A 7 4.27 -4.97 0.38
N ILE A 8 4.70 -3.72 0.48
CA ILE A 8 5.50 -3.24 1.62
C ILE A 8 4.67 -3.29 2.91
N ALA A 9 3.41 -2.83 2.86
CA ALA A 9 2.53 -2.89 4.02
C ALA A 9 2.31 -4.33 4.49
N THR A 10 2.14 -5.25 3.57
CA THR A 10 2.00 -6.68 3.86
C THR A 10 3.25 -7.25 4.52
N LEU A 11 4.44 -6.97 3.97
CA LEU A 11 5.71 -7.37 4.57
C LEU A 11 5.88 -6.82 5.99
N LEU A 12 5.54 -5.56 6.17
CA LEU A 12 5.64 -4.90 7.46
C LEU A 12 4.68 -5.53 8.49
N SER A 13 3.48 -5.92 8.07
CA SER A 13 2.50 -6.57 8.94
C SER A 13 2.99 -7.90 9.50
N TYR A 14 3.81 -8.63 8.75
CA TYR A 14 4.43 -9.88 9.19
C TYR A 14 5.72 -9.68 9.99
N ARG A 15 6.33 -8.50 9.95
CA ARG A 15 7.58 -8.15 10.62
C ARG A 15 8.76 -9.08 10.31
N LYS A 16 8.73 -9.74 9.17
CA LYS A 16 9.76 -10.73 8.76
C LYS A 16 10.88 -10.16 7.89
N ASN A 17 10.78 -8.91 7.47
CA ASN A 17 11.80 -8.27 6.66
C ASN A 17 12.64 -7.32 7.52
N ASP A 18 13.87 -7.76 7.87
CA ASP A 18 14.75 -7.01 8.79
C ASP A 18 15.17 -5.66 8.22
N LYS A 19 15.45 -5.57 6.92
CA LYS A 19 15.81 -4.29 6.28
C LYS A 19 14.71 -3.27 6.42
N LEU A 20 13.49 -3.67 6.05
CA LEU A 20 12.30 -2.82 6.15
C LEU A 20 12.07 -2.39 7.60
N ASN A 21 12.10 -3.35 8.53
CA ASN A 21 11.88 -3.07 9.95
C ASN A 21 12.88 -2.06 10.50
N LYS A 22 14.17 -2.22 10.17
CA LYS A 22 15.22 -1.28 10.57
C LYS A 22 15.03 0.10 9.97
N ARG A 23 14.64 0.17 8.68
CA ARG A 23 14.39 1.44 8.00
C ARG A 23 13.23 2.20 8.64
N ILE A 24 12.14 1.49 8.94
CA ILE A 24 10.98 2.07 9.63
C ILE A 24 11.35 2.55 11.04
N ALA A 25 12.10 1.74 11.80
CA ALA A 25 12.52 2.11 13.16
C ALA A 25 13.46 3.32 13.20
N ALA A 26 14.20 3.56 12.12
CA ALA A 26 15.14 4.68 12.00
C ALA A 26 14.50 5.99 11.54
N LEU A 27 13.19 6.00 11.27
CA LEU A 27 12.51 7.22 10.85
C LEU A 27 12.44 8.25 11.98
N ASP A 28 12.57 9.51 11.61
CA ASP A 28 12.41 10.62 12.55
C ASP A 28 10.97 10.67 13.07
N LYS A 29 10.80 11.14 14.32
CA LYS A 29 9.48 11.22 14.96
C LYS A 29 8.46 12.10 14.22
N GLY A 30 8.93 13.04 13.40
CA GLY A 30 8.08 13.91 12.59
C GLY A 30 7.61 13.28 11.28
N GLU A 31 8.20 12.16 10.88
CA GLU A 31 7.80 11.47 9.64
C GLU A 31 6.49 10.72 9.84
N LYS A 32 5.56 10.93 8.92
CA LYS A 32 4.28 10.23 8.91
C LYS A 32 4.31 9.07 7.93
N LEU A 33 4.03 7.89 8.44
CA LEU A 33 3.72 6.71 7.64
C LEU A 33 2.22 6.67 7.37
N ALA A 34 1.86 6.47 6.12
CA ALA A 34 0.48 6.40 5.70
C ALA A 34 0.24 5.21 4.78
N LEU A 35 -0.99 4.72 4.79
CA LEU A 35 -1.48 3.74 3.83
C LEU A 35 -2.61 4.38 3.02
N THR A 36 -2.72 3.98 1.77
CA THR A 36 -3.85 4.43 0.94
C THR A 36 -5.09 3.58 1.21
N ILE A 37 -6.26 4.12 0.91
CA ILE A 37 -7.51 3.37 0.89
C ILE A 37 -7.41 2.13 -0.01
N ILE A 38 -6.61 2.21 -1.08
CA ILE A 38 -6.40 1.10 -2.02
C ILE A 38 -5.64 -0.04 -1.34
N THR A 39 -4.56 0.27 -0.62
CA THR A 39 -3.83 -0.74 0.16
C THR A 39 -4.74 -1.40 1.19
N ARG A 40 -5.56 -0.62 1.89
CA ARG A 40 -6.55 -1.16 2.81
C ARG A 40 -7.49 -2.15 2.11
N MET A 41 -8.05 -1.78 0.98
CA MET A 41 -8.94 -2.65 0.19
C MET A 41 -8.25 -3.95 -0.21
N GLU A 42 -7.05 -3.87 -0.75
CA GLU A 42 -6.32 -5.06 -1.21
C GLU A 42 -5.97 -6.02 -0.05
N MET A 43 -5.51 -5.48 1.07
CA MET A 43 -5.19 -6.31 2.24
C MET A 43 -6.44 -6.98 2.83
N LEU A 44 -7.56 -6.28 2.91
CA LEU A 44 -8.82 -6.84 3.40
C LEU A 44 -9.42 -7.85 2.42
N ASP A 45 -9.33 -7.60 1.11
CA ASP A 45 -9.79 -8.55 0.08
C ASP A 45 -9.09 -9.91 0.22
N GLY A 46 -7.79 -9.92 0.47
CA GLY A 46 -7.05 -11.15 0.73
C GLY A 46 -7.56 -11.89 1.97
N ARG A 47 -7.90 -11.18 3.03
CA ARG A 47 -8.45 -11.76 4.26
C ARG A 47 -9.88 -12.28 4.08
N PHE A 48 -10.72 -11.54 3.36
CA PHE A 48 -12.08 -12.00 3.02
C PHE A 48 -12.05 -13.28 2.18
N ALA A 49 -11.16 -13.36 1.19
CA ALA A 49 -11.00 -14.56 0.37
C ALA A 49 -10.63 -15.78 1.22
N SER A 50 -9.71 -15.64 2.18
CA SER A 50 -9.34 -16.72 3.10
C SER A 50 -10.50 -17.19 3.97
N ILE A 51 -11.34 -16.27 4.45
CA ILE A 51 -12.54 -16.60 5.23
C ILE A 51 -13.54 -17.37 4.36
N LYS A 52 -13.82 -16.88 3.16
CA LYS A 52 -14.76 -17.51 2.22
C LYS A 52 -14.34 -18.90 1.78
N ASN A 53 -13.03 -19.15 1.69
CA ASN A 53 -12.47 -20.40 1.16
C ASN A 53 -12.02 -21.37 2.27
N ALA A 54 -12.26 -21.06 3.54
CA ALA A 54 -11.89 -21.95 4.65
C ALA A 54 -12.65 -23.28 4.55
N ALA A 55 -11.91 -24.39 4.57
CA ALA A 55 -12.48 -25.73 4.36
C ALA A 55 -13.06 -26.34 5.65
N ASP A 56 -12.59 -25.89 6.82
CA ASP A 56 -13.00 -26.44 8.11
C ASP A 56 -12.93 -25.38 9.22
N GLN A 57 -13.28 -25.79 10.44
CA GLN A 57 -13.31 -24.89 11.61
C GLN A 57 -11.93 -24.32 11.94
N ASP A 58 -10.87 -25.10 11.81
CA ASP A 58 -9.52 -24.67 12.15
C ASP A 58 -9.03 -23.61 11.13
N GLU A 59 -9.23 -23.85 9.86
CA GLU A 59 -8.92 -22.87 8.82
C GLU A 59 -9.72 -21.57 8.99
N LEU A 60 -11.00 -21.69 9.32
CA LEU A 60 -11.86 -20.54 9.55
C LEU A 60 -11.38 -19.71 10.76
N ARG A 61 -11.04 -20.38 11.85
CA ARG A 61 -10.51 -19.70 13.05
C ARG A 61 -9.24 -18.92 12.73
N VAL A 62 -8.29 -19.54 12.03
CA VAL A 62 -7.04 -18.89 11.61
C VAL A 62 -7.32 -17.72 10.69
N ALA A 63 -8.22 -17.89 9.71
CA ALA A 63 -8.59 -16.82 8.78
C ALA A 63 -9.22 -15.61 9.51
N MET A 64 -10.10 -15.87 10.49
CA MET A 64 -10.72 -14.82 11.30
C MET A 64 -9.70 -14.09 12.17
N GLU A 65 -8.78 -14.80 12.81
CA GLU A 65 -7.70 -14.19 13.60
C GLU A 65 -6.82 -13.28 12.74
N ARG A 66 -6.45 -13.72 11.54
CA ARG A 66 -5.66 -12.93 10.59
C ARG A 66 -6.42 -11.69 10.12
N PHE A 67 -7.70 -11.80 9.89
CA PHE A 67 -8.54 -10.65 9.55
C PHE A 67 -8.49 -9.59 10.65
N LEU A 68 -8.69 -10.00 11.90
CA LEU A 68 -8.65 -9.08 13.05
C LEU A 68 -7.26 -8.44 13.22
N GLN A 69 -6.21 -9.21 13.05
CA GLN A 69 -4.83 -8.68 13.09
C GLN A 69 -4.60 -7.64 11.99
N THR A 70 -5.08 -7.90 10.78
CA THR A 70 -4.97 -6.98 9.66
C THR A 70 -5.71 -5.68 9.93
N GLU A 71 -6.92 -5.74 10.49
CA GLU A 71 -7.66 -4.54 10.89
C GLU A 71 -6.89 -3.70 11.91
N ARG A 72 -6.34 -4.33 12.95
CA ARG A 72 -5.50 -3.64 13.96
C ARG A 72 -4.27 -2.98 13.33
N PHE A 73 -3.61 -3.69 12.43
CA PHE A 73 -2.46 -3.14 11.69
C PHE A 73 -2.86 -1.91 10.89
N LEU A 74 -3.95 -1.99 10.13
CA LEU A 74 -4.40 -0.91 9.25
C LEU A 74 -4.77 0.36 10.01
N VAL A 75 -5.39 0.25 11.19
CA VAL A 75 -5.80 1.42 11.97
C VAL A 75 -4.63 2.14 12.63
N SER A 76 -3.44 1.53 12.69
CA SER A 76 -2.25 2.16 13.26
C SER A 76 -1.61 3.19 12.34
N PHE A 77 -2.05 3.31 11.09
CA PHE A 77 -1.52 4.23 10.09
C PHE A 77 -2.54 5.31 9.73
N SER A 78 -2.05 6.48 9.32
CA SER A 78 -2.89 7.46 8.65
C SER A 78 -3.41 6.87 7.33
N ARG A 79 -4.71 7.01 7.09
CA ARG A 79 -5.34 6.53 5.86
C ARG A 79 -5.53 7.68 4.88
N LEU A 80 -5.03 7.51 3.67
CA LEU A 80 -5.18 8.50 2.60
C LEU A 80 -6.24 8.04 1.60
N ASN A 81 -7.19 8.90 1.35
CA ASN A 81 -8.25 8.66 0.36
C ASN A 81 -7.90 9.32 -0.98
N VAL A 82 -8.67 9.01 -2.02
CA VAL A 82 -8.57 9.72 -3.30
C VAL A 82 -9.38 11.01 -3.18
N ASP A 83 -8.70 12.14 -3.27
CA ASP A 83 -9.32 13.47 -3.30
C ASP A 83 -9.37 14.04 -4.74
N ASN A 84 -9.83 15.29 -4.89
CA ASN A 84 -9.92 15.93 -6.21
C ASN A 84 -8.55 16.05 -6.88
N ALA A 85 -7.49 16.34 -6.13
CA ALA A 85 -6.13 16.37 -6.68
C ALA A 85 -5.70 14.99 -7.16
N GLY A 86 -6.00 13.94 -6.40
CA GLY A 86 -5.74 12.55 -6.82
C GLY A 86 -6.49 12.17 -8.09
N LEU A 87 -7.75 12.57 -8.22
CA LEU A 87 -8.56 12.33 -9.42
C LEU A 87 -7.98 13.05 -10.65
N THR A 88 -7.45 14.26 -10.48
CA THR A 88 -6.78 14.99 -11.57
C THR A 88 -5.53 14.24 -12.04
N HIS A 89 -4.72 13.73 -11.11
CA HIS A 89 -3.57 12.90 -11.46
C HIS A 89 -4.00 11.61 -12.17
N PHE A 90 -5.09 10.99 -11.71
CA PHE A 90 -5.63 9.79 -12.33
C PHE A 90 -5.99 9.99 -13.80
N GLU A 91 -6.71 11.07 -14.14
CA GLU A 91 -7.02 11.41 -15.53
C GLU A 91 -5.75 11.58 -16.37
N SER A 92 -4.74 12.26 -15.83
CA SER A 92 -3.47 12.46 -16.50
C SER A 92 -2.75 11.14 -16.78
N LEU A 93 -2.70 10.23 -15.81
CA LEU A 93 -2.06 8.92 -15.97
C LEU A 93 -2.79 8.03 -16.98
N LEU A 94 -4.13 8.10 -17.03
CA LEU A 94 -4.93 7.39 -18.04
C LEU A 94 -4.61 7.82 -19.48
N LYS A 95 -4.23 9.07 -19.69
CA LYS A 95 -3.89 9.61 -21.01
C LYS A 95 -2.46 9.30 -21.43
N GLY A 96 -1.57 9.00 -20.51
CA GLY A 96 -0.15 8.72 -20.78
C GLY A 96 0.04 7.39 -21.49
N LYS A 97 0.90 7.33 -22.52
CA LYS A 97 1.15 6.11 -23.30
C LYS A 97 1.71 4.97 -22.42
N LYS A 98 2.61 5.28 -21.50
CA LYS A 98 3.23 4.31 -20.60
C LYS A 98 2.37 4.06 -19.37
N THR A 99 1.85 5.12 -18.75
CA THR A 99 1.11 5.04 -17.50
C THR A 99 -0.28 4.42 -17.65
N ARG A 100 -0.94 4.59 -18.79
CA ARG A 100 -2.26 3.98 -19.02
C ARG A 100 -2.26 2.45 -18.94
N LYS A 101 -1.07 1.82 -19.07
CA LYS A 101 -0.91 0.36 -18.99
C LYS A 101 -0.75 -0.15 -17.56
N MET A 102 -0.60 0.75 -16.59
CA MET A 102 -0.47 0.38 -15.18
C MET A 102 -1.74 -0.35 -14.71
N ARG A 103 -1.54 -1.27 -13.76
CA ARG A 103 -2.68 -1.83 -13.02
C ARG A 103 -3.45 -0.68 -12.36
N ARG A 104 -4.78 -0.80 -12.33
CA ARG A 104 -5.64 0.26 -11.77
C ARG A 104 -5.31 0.57 -10.31
N THR A 105 -5.05 -0.45 -9.49
CA THR A 105 -4.70 -0.26 -8.08
C THR A 105 -3.38 0.48 -7.93
N ASP A 106 -2.34 0.13 -8.70
CA ASP A 106 -1.05 0.81 -8.67
C ASP A 106 -1.19 2.27 -9.13
N MET A 107 -1.97 2.50 -10.16
CA MET A 107 -2.24 3.85 -10.67
C MET A 107 -2.91 4.72 -9.59
N LEU A 108 -3.88 4.19 -8.86
CA LEU A 108 -4.56 4.91 -7.79
C LEU A 108 -3.64 5.19 -6.61
N ILE A 109 -2.80 4.24 -6.22
CA ILE A 109 -1.78 4.46 -5.18
C ILE A 109 -0.84 5.59 -5.59
N ALA A 110 -0.36 5.58 -6.85
CA ALA A 110 0.48 6.65 -7.39
C ALA A 110 -0.20 8.01 -7.34
N CYS A 111 -1.47 8.08 -7.71
CA CYS A 111 -2.27 9.31 -7.69
C CYS A 111 -2.38 9.90 -6.28
N ILE A 112 -2.65 9.05 -5.30
CA ILE A 112 -2.75 9.47 -3.91
C ILE A 112 -1.39 9.97 -3.40
N ALA A 113 -0.31 9.25 -3.69
CA ALA A 113 1.04 9.65 -3.30
C ALA A 113 1.44 10.99 -3.93
N LEU A 114 1.13 11.21 -5.22
CA LEU A 114 1.37 12.47 -5.91
C LEU A 114 0.59 13.63 -5.26
N ALA A 115 -0.69 13.42 -4.98
CA ALA A 115 -1.55 14.45 -4.39
C ALA A 115 -1.02 14.92 -3.02
N HIS A 116 -0.39 14.04 -2.27
CA HIS A 116 0.20 14.32 -0.97
C HIS A 116 1.70 14.67 -1.03
N ARG A 117 2.30 14.72 -2.23
CA ARG A 117 3.75 14.91 -2.42
C ARG A 117 4.57 13.93 -1.57
N ALA A 118 4.06 12.73 -1.40
CA ALA A 118 4.64 11.70 -0.55
C ALA A 118 5.75 10.93 -1.27
N LEU A 119 6.64 10.34 -0.48
CA LEU A 119 7.54 9.30 -0.96
C LEU A 119 6.76 7.98 -0.99
N LEU A 120 6.74 7.30 -2.13
CA LEU A 120 6.17 5.96 -2.24
C LEU A 120 7.26 4.92 -1.99
N VAL A 121 7.02 4.06 -1.01
CA VAL A 121 7.90 2.92 -0.73
C VAL A 121 7.29 1.66 -1.33
N THR A 122 8.00 1.04 -2.26
CA THR A 122 7.53 -0.13 -3.02
C THR A 122 8.70 -1.04 -3.39
N ARG A 123 8.45 -2.33 -3.51
CA ARG A 123 9.41 -3.27 -4.13
C ARG A 123 9.35 -3.22 -5.66
N ASN A 124 8.21 -2.82 -6.20
CA ASN A 124 7.93 -2.83 -7.64
C ASN A 124 8.25 -1.48 -8.29
N VAL A 125 9.49 -1.02 -8.13
CA VAL A 125 9.93 0.29 -8.65
C VAL A 125 9.62 0.42 -10.15
N ASN A 126 9.78 -0.65 -10.91
CA ASN A 126 9.51 -0.65 -12.35
C ASN A 126 8.05 -0.35 -12.70
N ASP A 127 7.10 -0.73 -11.86
CA ASP A 127 5.68 -0.49 -12.11
C ASP A 127 5.31 1.00 -12.00
N TYR A 128 6.10 1.77 -11.27
CA TYR A 128 5.84 3.18 -11.01
C TYR A 128 6.82 4.14 -11.70
N LYS A 129 7.84 3.61 -12.37
CA LYS A 129 8.95 4.42 -12.91
C LYS A 129 8.53 5.50 -13.93
N ASP A 130 7.43 5.27 -14.63
CA ASP A 130 6.93 6.18 -15.67
C ASP A 130 5.99 7.26 -15.13
N VAL A 131 5.74 7.27 -13.81
CA VAL A 131 4.90 8.27 -13.17
C VAL A 131 5.75 9.51 -12.87
N HIS A 132 5.56 10.55 -13.70
CA HIS A 132 6.33 11.78 -13.56
C HIS A 132 6.05 12.46 -12.21
N GLY A 133 7.12 12.88 -11.55
CA GLY A 133 7.05 13.59 -10.27
C GLY A 133 6.88 12.72 -9.04
N LEU A 134 6.69 11.42 -9.20
CA LEU A 134 6.58 10.49 -8.07
C LEU A 134 7.97 10.09 -7.56
N ARG A 135 8.23 10.32 -6.26
CA ARG A 135 9.43 9.84 -5.59
C ARG A 135 9.21 8.42 -5.11
N ILE A 136 10.15 7.53 -5.41
CA ILE A 136 10.02 6.08 -5.16
C ILE A 136 11.29 5.56 -4.50
N GLU A 137 11.14 4.74 -3.48
CA GLU A 137 12.25 4.00 -2.87
C GLU A 137 11.85 2.56 -2.59
N ASN A 138 12.85 1.65 -2.64
CA ASN A 138 12.69 0.27 -2.18
C ASN A 138 13.44 0.11 -0.85
N TRP A 139 12.70 -0.24 0.20
CA TRP A 139 13.26 -0.43 1.54
C TRP A 139 13.37 -1.90 1.95
N ALA A 140 12.90 -2.81 1.11
CA ALA A 140 12.82 -4.23 1.45
C ALA A 140 13.97 -5.08 0.91
N ASP A 141 14.66 -4.60 -0.11
CA ASP A 141 15.72 -5.36 -0.79
C ASP A 141 17.14 -4.79 -0.62
#